data_34028fbd47defdc26bccad293cafc5b8
#
_entry.id   34028fbd47defdc26bccad293cafc5b8
#
_cell.length_a   1.000
_cell.length_b   1.000
_cell.length_c   1.000
_cell.angle_alpha   90.00
_cell.angle_beta   90.00
_cell.angle_gamma   90.00
#
_symmetry.space_group_name_H-M   'P 1'
#
loop_
_entity.id
_entity.type
_entity.pdbx_description
1 polymer ?
#
loop_
_entity_poly.entity_id
_entity_poly.type
_entity_poly.pdbx_seq_one_letter_code
_entity_poly.pdbx_strand_id
1 'polypeptide(L)'
;NARGVNLRKTLVVFQFSLSIALIAGTMIVYSQMALLLNQDMGFDKEQMVVLDYNYDGDVTNVSASIKNEMEAIPGVSSVAFSRSVPGSHFPNAYTTLEMADGEMVGQAQPIFQVGLDFIDHYNLELAAGRTYSRDFPSDSTQALVVNEAAARQYGYANPEDIIGKKFDQWGRAGEVIGVVKDFNYISLHASIEPLTLPFEAYASRYVSVKLTGDDIPATLAGLEGVWNQLVPQRPFIYSFLDEDFNQQYQSDFRFRKIFTTFSILAILIASLGLLGLATYTAEQRTKEIGIRKVMGANVGNIVGLLSKDFVKLILIAILVSTPVSWYAMNLWLQGFAYQVSIQWWVFLIAGVGSIIVALMTISFQSIKAALMNPVKSLKSE
;
A
#
# COMPACT_ATOMS: atom_id res chain seq x y z
N ASN A 1 -11.04 3.51 -50.31
CA ASN A 1 -11.85 4.38 -49.43
C ASN A 1 -10.95 4.98 -48.32
N ALA A 2 -10.54 6.25 -48.51
CA ALA A 2 -9.68 6.96 -47.57
C ALA A 2 -10.29 7.00 -46.11
N ARG A 3 -11.62 7.05 -45.98
CA ARG A 3 -12.34 7.00 -44.72
C ARG A 3 -12.09 5.68 -43.92
N GLY A 4 -12.05 4.53 -44.60
CA GLY A 4 -11.80 3.24 -43.95
C GLY A 4 -10.36 3.08 -43.44
N VAL A 5 -9.38 3.65 -44.12
CA VAL A 5 -7.96 3.64 -43.67
C VAL A 5 -7.77 4.53 -42.46
N ASN A 6 -8.37 5.71 -42.42
CA ASN A 6 -8.27 6.63 -41.31
C ASN A 6 -8.95 6.05 -40.04
N LEU A 7 -10.11 5.43 -40.18
CA LEU A 7 -10.81 4.79 -39.07
C LEU A 7 -9.95 3.70 -38.41
N ARG A 8 -9.30 2.84 -39.19
CA ARG A 8 -8.41 1.79 -38.66
C ARG A 8 -7.19 2.36 -37.96
N LYS A 9 -6.57 3.42 -38.52
CA LYS A 9 -5.45 4.11 -37.87
C LYS A 9 -5.86 4.71 -36.51
N THR A 10 -7.01 5.38 -36.49
CA THR A 10 -7.56 5.96 -35.24
C THR A 10 -7.83 4.87 -34.18
N LEU A 11 -8.38 3.72 -34.59
CA LEU A 11 -8.62 2.60 -33.71
C LEU A 11 -7.32 2.06 -33.11
N VAL A 12 -6.25 1.93 -33.89
CA VAL A 12 -4.93 1.50 -33.43
C VAL A 12 -4.35 2.52 -32.46
N VAL A 13 -4.42 3.83 -32.76
CA VAL A 13 -3.98 4.87 -31.83
C VAL A 13 -4.73 4.76 -30.51
N PHE A 14 -6.05 4.61 -30.54
CA PHE A 14 -6.86 4.44 -29.32
C PHE A 14 -6.46 3.20 -28.52
N GLN A 15 -6.29 2.05 -29.17
CA GLN A 15 -5.86 0.80 -28.53
C GLN A 15 -4.49 0.93 -27.86
N PHE A 16 -3.50 1.52 -28.56
CA PHE A 16 -2.18 1.73 -27.99
C PHE A 16 -2.21 2.80 -26.89
N SER A 17 -3.01 3.87 -27.03
CA SER A 17 -3.17 4.87 -25.96
C SER A 17 -3.70 4.23 -24.68
N LEU A 18 -4.71 3.39 -24.80
CA LEU A 18 -5.27 2.65 -23.65
C LEU A 18 -4.23 1.68 -23.06
N SER A 19 -3.51 0.94 -23.90
CA SER A 19 -2.47 0.01 -23.42
C SER A 19 -1.35 0.72 -22.70
N ILE A 20 -0.84 1.84 -23.22
CA ILE A 20 0.21 2.65 -22.60
C ILE A 20 -0.27 3.23 -21.26
N ALA A 21 -1.51 3.75 -21.23
CA ALA A 21 -2.10 4.28 -20.01
C ALA A 21 -2.23 3.19 -18.92
N LEU A 22 -2.67 1.99 -19.30
CA LEU A 22 -2.78 0.86 -18.37
C LEU A 22 -1.41 0.34 -17.89
N ILE A 23 -0.40 0.29 -18.76
CA ILE A 23 0.96 -0.10 -18.36
C ILE A 23 1.53 0.93 -17.39
N ALA A 24 1.46 2.23 -17.70
CA ALA A 24 1.92 3.30 -16.83
C ALA A 24 1.18 3.28 -15.49
N GLY A 25 -0.16 3.14 -15.53
CA GLY A 25 -0.99 2.99 -14.33
C GLY A 25 -0.58 1.79 -13.48
N THR A 26 -0.34 0.63 -14.10
CA THR A 26 0.14 -0.56 -13.40
C THR A 26 1.47 -0.28 -12.69
N MET A 27 2.43 0.36 -13.35
CA MET A 27 3.72 0.69 -12.72
C MET A 27 3.56 1.63 -11.54
N ILE A 28 2.70 2.67 -11.65
CA ILE A 28 2.42 3.62 -10.56
C ILE A 28 1.75 2.90 -9.39
N VAL A 29 0.76 2.04 -9.65
CA VAL A 29 0.08 1.25 -8.61
C VAL A 29 1.05 0.32 -7.90
N TYR A 30 1.97 -0.34 -8.63
CA TYR A 30 3.01 -1.16 -8.01
C TYR A 30 3.95 -0.35 -7.14
N SER A 31 4.37 0.83 -7.59
CA SER A 31 5.24 1.72 -6.80
C SER A 31 4.53 2.22 -5.53
N GLN A 32 3.25 2.56 -5.62
CA GLN A 32 2.44 2.96 -4.46
C GLN A 32 2.28 1.81 -3.46
N MET A 33 2.00 0.59 -3.94
CA MET A 33 1.91 -0.57 -3.06
C MET A 33 3.25 -0.90 -2.40
N ALA A 34 4.36 -0.77 -3.13
CA ALA A 34 5.69 -0.96 -2.56
C ALA A 34 6.00 0.08 -1.47
N LEU A 35 5.59 1.34 -1.65
CA LEU A 35 5.69 2.36 -0.61
C LEU A 35 4.89 1.96 0.63
N LEU A 36 3.62 1.59 0.48
CA LEU A 36 2.74 1.24 1.60
C LEU A 36 3.23 0.02 2.40
N LEU A 37 3.80 -0.97 1.71
CA LEU A 37 4.28 -2.20 2.36
C LEU A 37 5.63 -2.03 3.07
N ASN A 38 6.49 -1.13 2.57
CA ASN A 38 7.84 -0.93 3.08
C ASN A 38 7.98 0.34 3.95
N GLN A 39 6.89 1.11 4.13
CA GLN A 39 6.90 2.28 4.99
C GLN A 39 7.10 1.84 6.45
N ASP A 40 8.02 2.50 7.12
CA ASP A 40 8.14 2.40 8.58
C ASP A 40 6.85 2.92 9.22
N MET A 41 6.21 2.07 10.00
CA MET A 41 4.96 2.41 10.67
C MET A 41 5.18 3.18 11.97
N GLY A 42 6.42 3.23 12.47
CA GLY A 42 6.76 3.78 13.79
C GLY A 42 6.40 2.87 14.95
N PHE A 43 6.11 1.58 14.67
CA PHE A 43 5.87 0.53 15.67
C PHE A 43 6.21 -0.85 15.10
N ASP A 44 6.50 -1.79 15.99
CA ASP A 44 6.77 -3.18 15.62
C ASP A 44 5.47 -3.95 15.38
N LYS A 45 5.31 -4.50 14.17
CA LYS A 45 4.16 -5.36 13.78
C LYS A 45 4.55 -6.79 13.46
N GLU A 46 5.82 -7.04 13.17
CA GLU A 46 6.30 -8.36 12.72
C GLU A 46 6.37 -9.34 13.88
N GLN A 47 6.02 -10.58 13.61
CA GLN A 47 6.00 -11.66 14.62
C GLN A 47 5.19 -11.30 15.88
N MET A 48 4.13 -10.53 15.73
CA MET A 48 3.23 -10.13 16.80
C MET A 48 1.93 -10.93 16.69
N VAL A 49 1.67 -11.78 17.69
CA VAL A 49 0.43 -12.55 17.82
C VAL A 49 -0.56 -11.75 18.65
N VAL A 50 -1.80 -11.64 18.20
CA VAL A 50 -2.88 -10.90 18.86
C VAL A 50 -4.04 -11.85 19.13
N LEU A 51 -4.50 -11.86 20.37
CA LEU A 51 -5.71 -12.57 20.80
C LEU A 51 -6.77 -11.52 21.19
N ASP A 52 -7.94 -11.57 20.55
CA ASP A 52 -9.10 -10.76 20.93
C ASP A 52 -9.99 -11.55 21.89
N TYR A 53 -9.99 -11.19 23.14
CA TYR A 53 -10.85 -11.81 24.16
C TYR A 53 -12.10 -11.00 24.48
N ASN A 54 -12.32 -9.92 23.75
CA ASN A 54 -13.57 -9.15 23.74
C ASN A 54 -14.06 -8.74 25.16
N TYR A 55 -13.16 -8.19 25.98
CA TYR A 55 -13.44 -7.72 27.34
C TYR A 55 -13.92 -8.81 28.33
N ASP A 56 -13.58 -10.07 28.10
CA ASP A 56 -13.97 -11.16 28.97
C ASP A 56 -13.35 -10.98 30.38
N GLY A 57 -14.22 -10.92 31.38
CA GLY A 57 -13.82 -10.71 32.75
C GLY A 57 -12.94 -11.85 33.32
N ASP A 58 -13.15 -13.08 32.89
CA ASP A 58 -12.35 -14.23 33.32
C ASP A 58 -10.90 -14.08 32.85
N VAL A 59 -10.69 -13.61 31.60
CA VAL A 59 -9.34 -13.29 31.10
C VAL A 59 -8.73 -12.12 31.85
N THR A 60 -9.51 -11.08 32.11
CA THR A 60 -9.04 -9.90 32.83
C THR A 60 -8.57 -10.25 34.25
N ASN A 61 -9.32 -11.11 34.93
CA ASN A 61 -8.99 -11.53 36.28
C ASN A 61 -7.68 -12.33 36.41
N VAL A 62 -7.30 -13.06 35.34
CA VAL A 62 -6.06 -13.86 35.28
C VAL A 62 -4.99 -13.24 34.42
N SER A 63 -5.15 -11.99 33.97
CA SER A 63 -4.26 -11.32 33.02
C SER A 63 -2.78 -11.31 33.45
N ALA A 64 -2.53 -11.09 34.74
CA ALA A 64 -1.18 -11.14 35.30
C ALA A 64 -0.53 -12.54 35.18
N SER A 65 -1.33 -13.59 35.45
CA SER A 65 -0.86 -14.98 35.28
C SER A 65 -0.61 -15.32 33.82
N ILE A 66 -1.53 -14.93 32.93
CA ILE A 66 -1.36 -15.10 31.46
C ILE A 66 -0.04 -14.46 31.04
N LYS A 67 0.19 -13.18 31.42
CA LYS A 67 1.42 -12.47 31.06
C LYS A 67 2.65 -13.25 31.51
N ASN A 68 2.72 -13.56 32.82
CA ASN A 68 3.89 -14.21 33.39
C ASN A 68 4.18 -15.59 32.82
N GLU A 69 3.14 -16.40 32.58
CA GLU A 69 3.31 -17.75 32.04
C GLU A 69 3.62 -17.73 30.54
N MET A 70 3.02 -16.81 29.77
CA MET A 70 3.36 -16.66 28.35
C MET A 70 4.78 -16.10 28.16
N GLU A 71 5.23 -15.15 28.98
CA GLU A 71 6.60 -14.61 28.92
C GLU A 71 7.65 -15.64 29.34
N ALA A 72 7.28 -16.68 30.07
CA ALA A 72 8.18 -17.79 30.40
C ALA A 72 8.37 -18.79 29.23
N ILE A 73 7.59 -18.71 28.17
CA ILE A 73 7.70 -19.64 27.02
C ILE A 73 8.93 -19.27 26.19
N PRO A 74 9.82 -20.22 25.86
CA PRO A 74 10.90 -19.97 24.91
C PRO A 74 10.36 -19.46 23.57
N GLY A 75 10.92 -18.35 23.08
CA GLY A 75 10.46 -17.72 21.84
C GLY A 75 9.42 -16.60 22.03
N VAL A 76 9.02 -16.30 23.27
CA VAL A 76 8.25 -15.10 23.62
C VAL A 76 9.19 -14.04 24.17
N SER A 77 9.11 -12.81 23.62
CA SER A 77 9.91 -11.67 24.06
C SER A 77 9.17 -10.82 25.08
N SER A 78 7.90 -10.55 24.83
CA SER A 78 7.07 -9.71 25.72
C SER A 78 5.58 -9.95 25.47
N VAL A 79 4.76 -9.61 26.45
CA VAL A 79 3.30 -9.70 26.41
C VAL A 79 2.71 -8.39 26.89
N ALA A 80 1.76 -7.83 26.15
CA ALA A 80 1.06 -6.61 26.55
C ALA A 80 -0.46 -6.78 26.45
N PHE A 81 -1.16 -6.07 27.33
CA PHE A 81 -2.61 -5.97 27.32
C PHE A 81 -3.02 -4.56 26.88
N SER A 82 -4.05 -4.46 26.05
CA SER A 82 -4.55 -3.18 25.57
C SER A 82 -6.03 -3.28 25.16
N ARG A 83 -6.68 -2.13 25.07
CA ARG A 83 -8.04 -2.06 24.52
C ARG A 83 -8.05 -1.98 23.01
N SER A 84 -7.00 -1.45 22.40
CA SER A 84 -6.84 -1.35 20.96
C SER A 84 -5.44 -1.78 20.58
N VAL A 85 -5.30 -2.35 19.39
CA VAL A 85 -4.01 -2.63 18.75
C VAL A 85 -3.92 -1.86 17.44
N PRO A 86 -2.73 -1.52 16.94
CA PRO A 86 -2.59 -0.86 15.65
C PRO A 86 -3.37 -1.59 14.54
N GLY A 87 -4.09 -0.85 13.70
CA GLY A 87 -4.95 -1.42 12.66
C GLY A 87 -6.34 -1.85 13.12
N SER A 88 -6.62 -1.92 14.43
CA SER A 88 -7.95 -2.21 14.94
C SER A 88 -8.83 -0.96 15.07
N HIS A 89 -10.12 -1.20 15.34
CA HIS A 89 -11.03 -0.10 15.71
C HIS A 89 -10.67 0.48 17.07
N PHE A 90 -10.67 1.79 17.19
CA PHE A 90 -10.45 2.52 18.44
C PHE A 90 -11.55 3.56 18.63
N PRO A 91 -11.95 3.83 19.89
CA PRO A 91 -12.93 4.85 20.19
C PRO A 91 -12.34 6.26 20.16
N ASN A 92 -13.22 7.25 20.09
CA ASN A 92 -12.88 8.64 20.36
C ASN A 92 -13.31 9.01 21.78
N ALA A 93 -12.52 9.90 22.40
CA ALA A 93 -12.88 10.52 23.68
C ALA A 93 -12.78 12.02 23.58
N TYR A 94 -13.62 12.68 24.36
CA TYR A 94 -13.49 14.13 24.60
C TYR A 94 -12.37 14.33 25.61
N THR A 95 -11.29 14.95 25.16
CA THR A 95 -10.11 15.25 25.97
C THR A 95 -9.95 16.75 26.05
N THR A 96 -9.92 17.29 27.25
CA THR A 96 -9.56 18.69 27.51
C THR A 96 -8.08 18.73 27.87
N LEU A 97 -7.31 19.59 27.21
CA LEU A 97 -5.87 19.72 27.44
C LEU A 97 -5.49 21.20 27.44
N GLU A 98 -4.53 21.57 28.27
CA GLU A 98 -3.97 22.92 28.35
C GLU A 98 -3.21 23.23 27.06
N MET A 99 -3.57 24.30 26.39
CA MET A 99 -2.88 24.80 25.20
C MET A 99 -1.63 25.60 25.56
N ALA A 100 -0.80 25.89 24.56
CA ALA A 100 0.44 26.68 24.74
C ALA A 100 0.18 28.10 25.28
N ASP A 101 -0.99 28.68 25.10
CA ASP A 101 -1.42 29.96 25.65
C ASP A 101 -2.03 29.87 27.06
N GLY A 102 -2.16 28.64 27.61
CA GLY A 102 -2.69 28.38 28.95
C GLY A 102 -4.20 28.15 29.01
N GLU A 103 -4.92 28.21 27.86
CA GLU A 103 -6.35 27.87 27.83
C GLU A 103 -6.58 26.35 27.89
N MET A 104 -7.64 25.93 28.59
CA MET A 104 -8.09 24.54 28.60
C MET A 104 -9.06 24.33 27.44
N VAL A 105 -8.64 23.62 26.39
CA VAL A 105 -9.44 23.35 25.21
C VAL A 105 -9.79 21.90 25.08
N GLY A 106 -11.09 21.62 24.94
CA GLY A 106 -11.61 20.25 24.80
C GLY A 106 -11.89 19.89 23.35
N GLN A 107 -11.44 18.71 22.93
CA GLN A 107 -11.65 18.16 21.59
C GLN A 107 -11.94 16.67 21.64
N ALA A 108 -12.78 16.20 20.71
CA ALA A 108 -12.95 14.76 20.49
C ALA A 108 -11.80 14.25 19.63
N GLN A 109 -11.05 13.29 20.13
CA GLN A 109 -9.90 12.72 19.44
C GLN A 109 -9.79 11.22 19.68
N PRO A 110 -9.09 10.49 18.79
CA PRO A 110 -8.78 9.08 18.96
C PRO A 110 -8.08 8.79 20.29
N ILE A 111 -8.41 7.65 20.86
CA ILE A 111 -7.76 7.14 22.07
C ILE A 111 -7.32 5.69 21.88
N PHE A 112 -6.13 5.38 22.37
CA PHE A 112 -5.63 4.03 22.58
C PHE A 112 -5.48 3.80 24.07
N GLN A 113 -6.39 3.05 24.67
CA GLN A 113 -6.26 2.67 26.07
C GLN A 113 -5.23 1.54 26.16
N VAL A 114 -4.15 1.81 26.88
CA VAL A 114 -2.96 0.96 26.88
C VAL A 114 -2.65 0.43 28.26
N GLY A 115 -2.09 -0.78 28.31
CA GLY A 115 -1.46 -1.31 29.52
C GLY A 115 -0.07 -0.70 29.75
N LEU A 116 0.51 -1.06 30.88
CA LEU A 116 1.78 -0.52 31.37
C LEU A 116 2.92 -0.72 30.36
N ASP A 117 2.99 -1.88 29.77
CA ASP A 117 4.11 -2.30 28.94
C ASP A 117 3.88 -2.02 27.43
N PHE A 118 2.75 -1.41 27.07
CA PHE A 118 2.32 -1.29 25.66
C PHE A 118 3.32 -0.50 24.80
N ILE A 119 3.82 0.62 25.30
CA ILE A 119 4.73 1.50 24.58
C ILE A 119 6.03 0.76 24.24
N ASP A 120 6.60 0.08 25.25
CA ASP A 120 7.83 -0.70 25.09
C ASP A 120 7.59 -1.96 24.24
N HIS A 121 6.44 -2.63 24.41
CA HIS A 121 6.06 -3.83 23.68
C HIS A 121 5.95 -3.61 22.16
N TYR A 122 5.36 -2.48 21.75
CA TYR A 122 5.26 -2.06 20.36
C TYR A 122 6.46 -1.25 19.87
N ASN A 123 7.49 -1.07 20.72
CA ASN A 123 8.69 -0.28 20.41
C ASN A 123 8.36 1.14 19.92
N LEU A 124 7.37 1.78 20.56
CA LEU A 124 7.01 3.16 20.24
C LEU A 124 8.10 4.09 20.79
N GLU A 125 8.71 4.88 19.92
CA GLU A 125 9.76 5.80 20.32
C GLU A 125 9.20 7.01 21.07
N LEU A 126 9.84 7.38 22.19
CA LEU A 126 9.56 8.61 22.91
C LEU A 126 10.18 9.81 22.18
N ALA A 127 9.37 10.85 21.97
CA ALA A 127 9.84 12.16 21.54
C ALA A 127 10.23 13.03 22.74
N ALA A 128 9.51 12.90 23.88
CA ALA A 128 9.79 13.63 25.11
C ALA A 128 9.18 12.93 26.34
N GLY A 129 9.70 13.24 27.53
CA GLY A 129 9.16 12.76 28.80
C GLY A 129 9.44 11.29 29.08
N ARG A 130 8.46 10.58 29.63
CA ARG A 130 8.55 9.17 30.05
C ARG A 130 7.28 8.38 29.74
N THR A 131 7.39 7.05 29.78
CA THR A 131 6.25 6.13 29.74
C THR A 131 5.63 5.93 31.11
N TYR A 132 4.54 5.16 31.19
CA TYR A 132 3.94 4.71 32.43
C TYR A 132 4.88 3.80 33.21
N SER A 133 4.91 3.90 34.55
CA SER A 133 5.74 3.06 35.39
C SER A 133 5.02 2.65 36.69
N ARG A 134 5.32 1.44 37.15
CA ARG A 134 4.87 0.97 38.49
C ARG A 134 5.46 1.78 39.65
N ASP A 135 6.58 2.47 39.42
CA ASP A 135 7.24 3.31 40.39
C ASP A 135 6.44 4.59 40.68
N PHE A 136 5.49 4.93 39.80
CA PHE A 136 4.60 6.08 39.96
C PHE A 136 3.12 5.63 40.06
N PRO A 137 2.61 5.30 41.23
CA PRO A 137 1.22 4.83 41.39
C PRO A 137 0.15 5.80 40.86
N SER A 138 0.46 7.12 40.86
CA SER A 138 -0.40 8.16 40.27
C SER A 138 -0.59 8.05 38.76
N ASP A 139 0.30 7.35 38.04
CA ASP A 139 0.19 7.18 36.60
C ASP A 139 -1.13 6.49 36.20
N SER A 140 -1.66 5.65 37.07
CA SER A 140 -2.93 4.96 36.80
C SER A 140 -4.14 5.88 36.70
N THR A 141 -4.07 7.09 37.25
CA THR A 141 -5.23 8.00 37.34
C THR A 141 -4.93 9.44 36.93
N GLN A 142 -3.67 9.89 36.98
CA GLN A 142 -3.28 11.29 36.83
C GLN A 142 -2.24 11.53 35.72
N ALA A 143 -1.93 10.53 34.93
CA ALA A 143 -0.96 10.64 33.85
C ALA A 143 -1.61 10.40 32.49
N LEU A 144 -1.09 11.10 31.47
CA LEU A 144 -1.46 10.92 30.08
C LEU A 144 -0.21 10.92 29.19
N VAL A 145 -0.15 9.97 28.26
CA VAL A 145 0.80 9.99 27.16
C VAL A 145 0.05 10.39 25.87
N VAL A 146 0.68 11.20 25.04
CA VAL A 146 0.12 11.69 23.77
C VAL A 146 1.12 11.46 22.63
N ASN A 147 0.67 11.58 21.36
CA ASN A 147 1.61 11.59 20.24
C ASN A 147 2.03 13.02 19.86
N GLU A 148 3.03 13.16 18.98
CA GLU A 148 3.50 14.47 18.51
C GLU A 148 2.39 15.25 17.78
N ALA A 149 1.50 14.57 17.05
CA ALA A 149 0.37 15.22 16.37
C ALA A 149 -0.58 15.89 17.37
N ALA A 150 -0.83 15.26 18.54
CA ALA A 150 -1.60 15.88 19.61
C ALA A 150 -0.87 17.09 20.19
N ALA A 151 0.44 16.99 20.45
CA ALA A 151 1.22 18.14 20.95
C ALA A 151 1.12 19.34 19.99
N ARG A 152 1.28 19.10 18.67
CA ARG A 152 1.13 20.16 17.66
C ARG A 152 -0.28 20.74 17.59
N GLN A 153 -1.32 19.91 17.74
CA GLN A 153 -2.72 20.37 17.75
C GLN A 153 -3.01 21.32 18.90
N TYR A 154 -2.42 21.09 20.07
CA TYR A 154 -2.55 21.97 21.24
C TYR A 154 -1.56 23.13 21.25
N GLY A 155 -0.86 23.39 20.11
CA GLY A 155 -0.03 24.56 19.89
C GLY A 155 1.42 24.44 20.36
N TYR A 156 1.87 23.25 20.73
CA TYR A 156 3.24 22.99 21.17
C TYR A 156 4.11 22.60 19.97
N ALA A 157 5.08 23.46 19.64
CA ALA A 157 6.02 23.22 18.54
C ALA A 157 7.07 22.14 18.92
N ASN A 158 7.50 22.14 20.18
CA ASN A 158 8.44 21.14 20.70
C ASN A 158 7.68 20.17 21.61
N PRO A 159 7.86 18.85 21.44
CA PRO A 159 7.20 17.85 22.28
C PRO A 159 7.49 17.98 23.77
N GLU A 160 8.63 18.56 24.15
CA GLU A 160 9.02 18.78 25.55
C GLU A 160 8.13 19.81 26.27
N ASP A 161 7.58 20.77 25.52
CA ASP A 161 6.82 21.91 26.11
C ASP A 161 5.43 21.51 26.64
N ILE A 162 4.89 20.36 26.19
CA ILE A 162 3.59 19.82 26.64
C ILE A 162 3.74 18.99 27.94
N ILE A 163 4.94 18.59 28.31
CA ILE A 163 5.17 17.79 29.53
C ILE A 163 4.80 18.63 30.78
N GLY A 164 4.03 18.02 31.67
CA GLY A 164 3.52 18.68 32.91
C GLY A 164 2.28 19.55 32.66
N LYS A 165 1.75 19.63 31.42
CA LYS A 165 0.52 20.35 31.14
C LYS A 165 -0.70 19.56 31.55
N LYS A 166 -1.74 20.29 31.99
CA LYS A 166 -2.95 19.70 32.56
C LYS A 166 -3.85 19.11 31.48
N PHE A 167 -4.47 17.98 31.82
CA PHE A 167 -5.54 17.38 31.02
C PHE A 167 -6.73 16.98 31.90
N ASP A 168 -7.90 16.85 31.29
CA ASP A 168 -9.08 16.15 31.79
C ASP A 168 -9.67 15.26 30.71
N GLN A 169 -9.84 14.00 31.05
CA GLN A 169 -10.44 13.00 30.15
C GLN A 169 -11.30 12.05 30.97
N TRP A 170 -12.61 12.05 30.75
CA TRP A 170 -13.59 11.26 31.52
C TRP A 170 -13.58 11.52 33.05
N GLY A 171 -13.29 12.74 33.48
CA GLY A 171 -13.17 13.08 34.89
C GLY A 171 -11.86 12.63 35.52
N ARG A 172 -10.92 12.13 34.73
CA ARG A 172 -9.51 11.92 35.14
C ARG A 172 -8.75 13.20 34.86
N ALA A 173 -8.39 13.92 35.89
CA ALA A 173 -7.56 15.12 35.78
C ALA A 173 -6.12 14.79 36.19
N GLY A 174 -5.15 15.31 35.46
CA GLY A 174 -3.74 15.05 35.68
C GLY A 174 -2.83 15.83 34.75
N GLU A 175 -1.66 15.29 34.45
CA GLU A 175 -0.64 15.93 33.65
C GLU A 175 -0.15 15.02 32.51
N VAL A 176 0.25 15.62 31.40
CA VAL A 176 0.93 14.92 30.32
C VAL A 176 2.33 14.55 30.81
N ILE A 177 2.66 13.26 30.79
CA ILE A 177 3.95 12.74 31.29
C ILE A 177 4.91 12.37 30.17
N GLY A 178 4.41 12.13 28.95
CA GLY A 178 5.21 11.70 27.83
C GLY A 178 4.57 12.00 26.50
N VAL A 179 5.42 12.10 25.50
CA VAL A 179 5.04 12.24 24.10
C VAL A 179 5.74 11.13 23.31
N VAL A 180 4.97 10.28 22.66
CA VAL A 180 5.49 9.30 21.69
C VAL A 180 5.61 9.96 20.32
N LYS A 181 6.59 9.53 19.53
CA LYS A 181 6.67 9.93 18.12
C LYS A 181 5.39 9.54 17.39
N ASP A 182 5.09 10.24 16.31
CA ASP A 182 3.98 9.88 15.45
C ASP A 182 4.18 8.49 14.85
N PHE A 183 3.17 7.64 14.95
CA PHE A 183 3.16 6.31 14.39
C PHE A 183 1.84 6.05 13.63
N ASN A 184 1.91 5.19 12.62
CA ASN A 184 0.78 4.91 11.72
C ASN A 184 -0.13 3.83 12.31
N TYR A 185 -0.88 4.17 13.36
CA TYR A 185 -1.82 3.26 14.03
C TYR A 185 -3.10 2.97 13.22
N ILE A 186 -3.32 3.72 12.13
CA ILE A 186 -4.37 3.50 11.15
C ILE A 186 -3.72 3.11 9.81
N SER A 187 -4.53 2.96 8.78
CA SER A 187 -4.07 2.78 7.41
C SER A 187 -3.25 3.99 6.91
N LEU A 188 -2.23 3.74 6.09
CA LEU A 188 -1.45 4.78 5.38
C LEU A 188 -2.27 5.57 4.34
N HIS A 189 -3.56 5.27 4.19
CA HIS A 189 -4.50 6.15 3.48
C HIS A 189 -4.78 7.44 4.25
N ALA A 190 -4.73 7.38 5.59
CA ALA A 190 -4.96 8.53 6.46
C ALA A 190 -3.64 9.13 6.95
N SER A 191 -3.63 10.44 7.18
CA SER A 191 -2.57 11.11 7.94
C SER A 191 -2.64 10.69 9.41
N ILE A 192 -1.51 10.77 10.10
CA ILE A 192 -1.47 10.51 11.54
C ILE A 192 -2.29 11.61 12.25
N GLU A 193 -3.31 11.18 12.99
CA GLU A 193 -4.17 12.05 13.75
C GLU A 193 -3.64 12.23 15.19
N PRO A 194 -4.04 13.32 15.87
CA PRO A 194 -3.79 13.50 17.29
C PRO A 194 -4.35 12.34 18.10
N LEU A 195 -3.51 11.74 18.93
CA LEU A 195 -3.83 10.53 19.71
C LEU A 195 -3.46 10.71 21.16
N THR A 196 -4.36 10.27 22.05
CA THR A 196 -4.03 10.08 23.46
C THR A 196 -3.98 8.59 23.79
N LEU A 197 -3.02 8.23 24.65
CA LEU A 197 -2.79 6.86 25.11
C LEU A 197 -3.04 6.75 26.61
N PRO A 198 -4.30 6.86 27.10
CA PRO A 198 -4.57 6.77 28.54
C PRO A 198 -4.25 5.37 29.06
N PHE A 199 -3.66 5.31 30.26
CA PHE A 199 -3.43 4.06 30.95
C PHE A 199 -4.76 3.42 31.43
N GLU A 200 -4.95 2.16 31.08
CA GLU A 200 -6.14 1.40 31.50
C GLU A 200 -5.75 -0.01 31.94
N ALA A 201 -5.78 -0.23 33.25
CA ALA A 201 -5.36 -1.51 33.80
C ALA A 201 -6.40 -2.64 33.63
N TYR A 202 -7.70 -2.29 33.53
CA TYR A 202 -8.79 -3.25 33.74
C TYR A 202 -9.75 -3.44 32.56
N ALA A 203 -9.67 -2.65 31.52
CA ALA A 203 -10.59 -2.72 30.38
C ALA A 203 -9.90 -3.10 29.09
N SER A 204 -8.97 -4.03 29.15
CA SER A 204 -8.29 -4.54 27.95
C SER A 204 -9.19 -5.49 27.17
N ARG A 205 -8.95 -5.56 25.89
CA ARG A 205 -9.63 -6.42 24.94
C ARG A 205 -8.68 -7.40 24.27
N TYR A 206 -7.43 -6.98 24.11
CA TYR A 206 -6.41 -7.72 23.38
C TYR A 206 -5.25 -8.13 24.27
N VAL A 207 -4.74 -9.33 24.02
CA VAL A 207 -3.41 -9.76 24.45
C VAL A 207 -2.53 -9.77 23.21
N SER A 208 -1.46 -9.01 23.23
CA SER A 208 -0.43 -8.99 22.17
C SER A 208 0.81 -9.70 22.68
N VAL A 209 1.35 -10.62 21.90
CA VAL A 209 2.53 -11.44 22.24
C VAL A 209 3.57 -11.25 21.16
N LYS A 210 4.71 -10.68 21.50
CA LYS A 210 5.86 -10.54 20.59
C LYS A 210 6.65 -11.84 20.59
N LEU A 211 6.77 -12.46 19.42
CA LEU A 211 7.54 -13.67 19.21
C LEU A 211 8.99 -13.33 18.82
N THR A 212 9.90 -14.19 19.22
CA THR A 212 11.31 -14.18 18.82
C THR A 212 11.76 -15.59 18.53
N GLY A 213 12.53 -15.77 17.48
CA GLY A 213 13.06 -17.10 17.12
C GLY A 213 12.40 -17.73 15.91
N ASP A 214 12.94 -18.88 15.51
CA ASP A 214 12.60 -19.51 14.22
C ASP A 214 11.51 -20.60 14.36
N ASP A 215 11.21 -21.06 15.58
CA ASP A 215 10.20 -22.11 15.82
C ASP A 215 8.86 -21.51 16.29
N ILE A 216 8.24 -20.75 15.41
CA ILE A 216 6.91 -20.16 15.65
C ILE A 216 5.86 -21.23 15.99
N PRO A 217 5.79 -22.40 15.29
CA PRO A 217 4.80 -23.42 15.62
C PRO A 217 4.91 -23.97 17.06
N ALA A 218 6.12 -24.22 17.55
CA ALA A 218 6.32 -24.69 18.92
C ALA A 218 5.94 -23.62 19.96
N THR A 219 6.29 -22.36 19.69
CA THR A 219 5.91 -21.23 20.56
C THR A 219 4.40 -21.06 20.60
N LEU A 220 3.70 -21.11 19.46
CA LEU A 220 2.23 -21.05 19.41
C LEU A 220 1.56 -22.19 20.19
N ALA A 221 2.09 -23.42 20.07
CA ALA A 221 1.59 -24.55 20.85
C ALA A 221 1.78 -24.33 22.37
N GLY A 222 2.89 -23.73 22.78
CA GLY A 222 3.12 -23.31 24.15
C GLY A 222 2.10 -22.26 24.62
N LEU A 223 1.85 -21.24 23.82
CA LEU A 223 0.85 -20.19 24.11
C LEU A 223 -0.56 -20.78 24.23
N GLU A 224 -0.93 -21.70 23.33
CA GLU A 224 -2.21 -22.42 23.40
C GLU A 224 -2.32 -23.25 24.68
N GLY A 225 -1.23 -23.92 25.10
CA GLY A 225 -1.18 -24.68 26.34
C GLY A 225 -1.46 -23.80 27.55
N VAL A 226 -0.79 -22.66 27.69
CA VAL A 226 -1.00 -21.68 28.76
C VAL A 226 -2.43 -21.14 28.73
N TRP A 227 -2.92 -20.77 27.54
CA TRP A 227 -4.28 -20.25 27.38
C TRP A 227 -5.34 -21.25 27.83
N ASN A 228 -5.26 -22.50 27.34
CA ASN A 228 -6.21 -23.56 27.69
C ASN A 228 -6.18 -23.93 29.19
N GLN A 229 -5.03 -23.78 29.85
CA GLN A 229 -4.89 -24.01 31.28
C GLN A 229 -5.56 -22.89 32.10
N LEU A 230 -5.34 -21.61 31.74
CA LEU A 230 -5.80 -20.46 32.53
C LEU A 230 -7.22 -20.02 32.16
N VAL A 231 -7.63 -20.25 30.90
CA VAL A 231 -8.91 -19.79 30.31
C VAL A 231 -9.58 -20.92 29.53
N PRO A 232 -9.88 -22.08 30.16
CA PRO A 232 -10.37 -23.28 29.45
C PRO A 232 -11.72 -23.10 28.78
N GLN A 233 -12.50 -22.12 29.16
CA GLN A 233 -13.82 -21.80 28.60
C GLN A 233 -13.73 -21.06 27.26
N ARG A 234 -12.56 -20.60 26.85
CA ARG A 234 -12.38 -19.86 25.58
C ARG A 234 -11.41 -20.58 24.65
N PRO A 235 -11.74 -20.69 23.38
CA PRO A 235 -10.80 -21.21 22.39
C PRO A 235 -9.61 -20.27 22.21
N PHE A 236 -8.44 -20.81 21.93
CA PHE A 236 -7.25 -20.05 21.56
C PHE A 236 -7.38 -19.60 20.11
N ILE A 237 -7.92 -18.42 19.89
CA ILE A 237 -8.05 -17.81 18.56
C ILE A 237 -7.11 -16.62 18.50
N TYR A 238 -6.19 -16.68 17.56
CA TYR A 238 -5.19 -15.64 17.36
C TYR A 238 -5.12 -15.21 15.90
N SER A 239 -4.56 -14.05 15.65
CA SER A 239 -4.13 -13.56 14.35
C SER A 239 -2.72 -13.00 14.45
N PHE A 240 -2.07 -12.84 13.30
CA PHE A 240 -0.83 -12.08 13.24
C PHE A 240 -1.15 -10.61 12.93
N LEU A 241 -0.53 -9.70 13.68
CA LEU A 241 -0.80 -8.27 13.55
C LEU A 241 -0.46 -7.72 12.15
N ASP A 242 0.62 -8.21 11.55
CA ASP A 242 1.02 -7.83 10.19
C ASP A 242 0.01 -8.30 9.13
N GLU A 243 -0.58 -9.49 9.30
CA GLU A 243 -1.66 -9.99 8.44
C GLU A 243 -2.92 -9.16 8.60
N ASP A 244 -3.36 -8.88 9.84
CA ASP A 244 -4.53 -8.06 10.14
C ASP A 244 -4.35 -6.63 9.62
N PHE A 245 -3.18 -6.05 9.82
CA PHE A 245 -2.86 -4.72 9.30
C PHE A 245 -2.87 -4.70 7.76
N ASN A 246 -2.34 -5.73 7.11
CA ASN A 246 -2.33 -5.87 5.66
C ASN A 246 -3.75 -6.10 5.07
N GLN A 247 -4.70 -6.61 5.87
CA GLN A 247 -6.10 -6.76 5.41
C GLN A 247 -6.73 -5.43 5.02
N GLN A 248 -6.29 -4.31 5.61
CA GLN A 248 -6.76 -2.97 5.26
C GLN A 248 -6.44 -2.60 3.81
N TYR A 249 -5.38 -3.18 3.23
CA TYR A 249 -4.94 -2.94 1.85
C TYR A 249 -5.47 -3.96 0.84
N GLN A 250 -6.39 -4.86 1.23
CA GLN A 250 -6.90 -5.88 0.30
C GLN A 250 -7.60 -5.29 -0.93
N SER A 251 -8.29 -4.14 -0.77
CA SER A 251 -8.89 -3.43 -1.90
C SER A 251 -7.84 -2.96 -2.90
N ASP A 252 -6.70 -2.48 -2.40
CA ASP A 252 -5.59 -1.99 -3.22
C ASP A 252 -4.86 -3.15 -3.92
N PHE A 253 -4.70 -4.29 -3.25
CA PHE A 253 -4.18 -5.51 -3.89
C PHE A 253 -5.10 -6.03 -4.99
N ARG A 254 -6.43 -5.98 -4.80
CA ARG A 254 -7.40 -6.33 -5.84
C ARG A 254 -7.32 -5.35 -7.01
N PHE A 255 -7.24 -4.05 -6.72
CA PHE A 255 -7.07 -3.00 -7.73
C PHE A 255 -5.79 -3.23 -8.56
N ARG A 256 -4.66 -3.50 -7.91
CA ARG A 256 -3.40 -3.88 -8.56
C ARG A 256 -3.57 -5.08 -9.50
N LYS A 257 -4.23 -6.15 -9.03
CA LYS A 257 -4.47 -7.36 -9.83
C LYS A 257 -5.34 -7.06 -11.06
N ILE A 258 -6.38 -6.25 -10.89
CA ILE A 258 -7.26 -5.81 -11.97
C ILE A 258 -6.45 -5.03 -13.02
N PHE A 259 -5.71 -4.00 -12.61
CA PHE A 259 -4.89 -3.21 -13.52
C PHE A 259 -3.89 -4.06 -14.31
N THR A 260 -3.18 -4.95 -13.64
CA THR A 260 -2.23 -5.88 -14.29
C THR A 260 -2.92 -6.75 -15.33
N THR A 261 -4.06 -7.34 -14.98
CA THR A 261 -4.82 -8.22 -15.90
C THR A 261 -5.31 -7.45 -17.13
N PHE A 262 -5.91 -6.27 -16.92
CA PHE A 262 -6.38 -5.44 -18.04
C PHE A 262 -5.23 -4.89 -18.88
N SER A 263 -4.07 -4.60 -18.30
CA SER A 263 -2.87 -4.19 -19.05
C SER A 263 -2.41 -5.29 -20.00
N ILE A 264 -2.34 -6.53 -19.52
CA ILE A 264 -1.98 -7.68 -20.36
C ILE A 264 -3.00 -7.87 -21.49
N LEU A 265 -4.29 -7.84 -21.18
CA LEU A 265 -5.35 -7.96 -22.18
C LEU A 265 -5.31 -6.83 -23.21
N ALA A 266 -5.08 -5.58 -22.78
CA ALA A 266 -4.99 -4.44 -23.68
C ALA A 266 -3.80 -4.57 -24.63
N ILE A 267 -2.64 -5.03 -24.15
CA ILE A 267 -1.46 -5.29 -24.99
C ILE A 267 -1.77 -6.37 -26.03
N LEU A 268 -2.41 -7.47 -25.64
CA LEU A 268 -2.79 -8.55 -26.54
C LEU A 268 -3.76 -8.06 -27.63
N ILE A 269 -4.80 -7.31 -27.24
CA ILE A 269 -5.77 -6.77 -28.19
C ILE A 269 -5.12 -5.77 -29.14
N ALA A 270 -4.25 -4.87 -28.63
CA ALA A 270 -3.53 -3.92 -29.45
C ALA A 270 -2.58 -4.63 -30.45
N SER A 271 -1.90 -5.68 -30.00
CA SER A 271 -1.03 -6.51 -30.87
C SER A 271 -1.81 -7.22 -31.97
N LEU A 272 -2.99 -7.77 -31.66
CA LEU A 272 -3.86 -8.40 -32.67
C LEU A 272 -4.42 -7.37 -33.67
N GLY A 273 -4.84 -6.20 -33.19
CA GLY A 273 -5.27 -5.09 -34.05
C GLY A 273 -4.16 -4.62 -35.00
N LEU A 274 -2.94 -4.49 -34.48
CA LEU A 274 -1.76 -4.12 -35.23
C LEU A 274 -1.39 -5.20 -36.25
N LEU A 275 -1.45 -6.48 -35.86
CA LEU A 275 -1.20 -7.60 -36.79
C LEU A 275 -2.15 -7.57 -37.96
N GLY A 276 -3.46 -7.37 -37.74
CA GLY A 276 -4.46 -7.24 -38.81
C GLY A 276 -4.19 -6.07 -39.74
N LEU A 277 -3.82 -4.92 -39.18
CA LEU A 277 -3.50 -3.74 -39.97
C LEU A 277 -2.18 -3.90 -40.75
N ALA A 278 -1.18 -4.55 -40.16
CA ALA A 278 0.09 -4.85 -40.81
C ALA A 278 -0.10 -5.82 -42.00
N THR A 279 -0.92 -6.86 -41.82
CA THR A 279 -1.29 -7.80 -42.88
C THR A 279 -1.94 -7.08 -44.06
N TYR A 280 -2.97 -6.30 -43.78
CA TYR A 280 -3.67 -5.52 -44.81
C TYR A 280 -2.77 -4.52 -45.54
N THR A 281 -1.88 -3.84 -44.81
CA THR A 281 -0.94 -2.89 -45.39
C THR A 281 0.11 -3.59 -46.27
N ALA A 282 0.59 -4.76 -45.84
CA ALA A 282 1.52 -5.58 -46.65
C ALA A 282 0.87 -6.08 -47.94
N GLU A 283 -0.40 -6.53 -47.90
CA GLU A 283 -1.16 -6.93 -49.11
C GLU A 283 -1.34 -5.77 -50.06
N GLN A 284 -1.71 -4.58 -49.61
CA GLN A 284 -1.85 -3.40 -50.44
C GLN A 284 -0.54 -2.96 -51.13
N ARG A 285 0.60 -3.18 -50.44
CA ARG A 285 1.92 -2.80 -50.94
C ARG A 285 2.68 -3.96 -51.61
N THR A 286 2.01 -5.09 -51.92
CA THR A 286 2.65 -6.29 -52.46
C THR A 286 3.45 -6.00 -53.73
N LYS A 287 2.90 -5.22 -54.69
CA LYS A 287 3.60 -4.83 -55.93
C LYS A 287 4.83 -3.95 -55.63
N GLU A 288 4.73 -2.97 -54.73
CA GLU A 288 5.84 -2.10 -54.30
C GLU A 288 6.97 -2.91 -53.68
N ILE A 289 6.62 -3.83 -52.77
CA ILE A 289 7.56 -4.73 -52.09
C ILE A 289 8.25 -5.65 -53.12
N GLY A 290 7.50 -6.19 -54.07
CA GLY A 290 8.02 -7.03 -55.14
C GLY A 290 9.06 -6.30 -56.04
N ILE A 291 8.75 -5.08 -56.46
CA ILE A 291 9.67 -4.25 -57.25
C ILE A 291 10.96 -3.96 -56.49
N ARG A 292 10.86 -3.52 -55.23
CA ARG A 292 12.04 -3.23 -54.40
C ARG A 292 12.89 -4.46 -54.15
N LYS A 293 12.28 -5.63 -54.00
CA LYS A 293 13.00 -6.89 -53.81
C LYS A 293 13.78 -7.29 -55.07
N VAL A 294 13.21 -7.10 -56.27
CA VAL A 294 13.90 -7.30 -57.54
C VAL A 294 15.05 -6.32 -57.71
N MET A 295 14.92 -5.09 -57.16
CA MET A 295 15.98 -4.07 -57.18
C MET A 295 17.03 -4.28 -56.05
N GLY A 296 17.00 -5.39 -55.33
CA GLY A 296 18.03 -5.75 -54.33
C GLY A 296 17.75 -5.29 -52.90
N ALA A 297 16.53 -4.84 -52.56
CA ALA A 297 16.19 -4.49 -51.17
C ALA A 297 16.24 -5.72 -50.27
N ASN A 298 16.95 -5.61 -49.14
CA ASN A 298 16.99 -6.66 -48.13
C ASN A 298 15.71 -6.65 -47.25
N VAL A 299 15.50 -7.73 -46.49
CA VAL A 299 14.33 -7.90 -45.61
C VAL A 299 14.22 -6.75 -44.59
N GLY A 300 15.35 -6.29 -44.04
CA GLY A 300 15.38 -5.19 -43.08
C GLY A 300 14.84 -3.87 -43.63
N ASN A 301 15.14 -3.56 -44.89
CA ASN A 301 14.63 -2.35 -45.56
C ASN A 301 13.11 -2.39 -45.73
N ILE A 302 12.54 -3.57 -46.01
CA ILE A 302 11.09 -3.78 -46.13
C ILE A 302 10.41 -3.67 -44.78
N VAL A 303 10.98 -4.31 -43.72
CA VAL A 303 10.49 -4.21 -42.36
C VAL A 303 10.52 -2.75 -41.87
N GLY A 304 11.62 -2.03 -42.10
CA GLY A 304 11.75 -0.61 -41.74
C GLY A 304 10.70 0.28 -42.43
N LEU A 305 10.45 0.04 -43.71
CA LEU A 305 9.43 0.78 -44.46
C LEU A 305 8.02 0.60 -43.87
N LEU A 306 7.65 -0.65 -43.59
CA LEU A 306 6.34 -0.95 -43.02
C LEU A 306 6.22 -0.46 -41.55
N SER A 307 7.27 -0.59 -40.75
CA SER A 307 7.27 -0.20 -39.34
C SER A 307 7.16 1.31 -39.15
N LYS A 308 7.72 2.13 -40.04
CA LYS A 308 7.76 3.61 -39.91
C LYS A 308 6.36 4.22 -39.73
N ASP A 309 5.37 3.74 -40.42
CA ASP A 309 4.01 4.28 -40.34
C ASP A 309 3.35 3.89 -39.04
N PHE A 310 3.62 2.69 -38.52
CA PHE A 310 3.09 2.22 -37.22
C PHE A 310 3.76 2.90 -36.05
N VAL A 311 5.09 3.08 -36.08
CA VAL A 311 5.81 3.81 -35.01
C VAL A 311 5.25 5.23 -34.85
N LYS A 312 4.91 5.92 -35.95
CA LYS A 312 4.24 7.23 -35.89
C LYS A 312 2.91 7.17 -35.14
N LEU A 313 2.09 6.14 -35.37
CA LEU A 313 0.80 5.99 -34.68
C LEU A 313 1.01 5.75 -33.17
N ILE A 314 2.03 4.98 -32.81
CA ILE A 314 2.35 4.73 -31.40
C ILE A 314 2.91 5.99 -30.74
N LEU A 315 3.73 6.79 -31.42
CA LEU A 315 4.18 8.08 -30.90
C LEU A 315 3.01 9.03 -30.63
N ILE A 316 2.01 9.07 -31.52
CA ILE A 316 0.76 9.81 -31.28
C ILE A 316 0.03 9.23 -30.06
N ALA A 317 -0.04 7.91 -29.95
CA ALA A 317 -0.67 7.25 -28.80
C ALA A 317 0.05 7.60 -27.48
N ILE A 318 1.38 7.67 -27.45
CA ILE A 318 2.16 8.10 -26.28
C ILE A 318 1.82 9.55 -25.91
N LEU A 319 1.78 10.46 -26.89
CA LEU A 319 1.45 11.87 -26.66
C LEU A 319 0.04 12.07 -26.08
N VAL A 320 -0.91 11.25 -26.49
CA VAL A 320 -2.30 11.31 -26.00
C VAL A 320 -2.42 10.62 -24.63
N SER A 321 -1.81 9.45 -24.47
CA SER A 321 -1.96 8.64 -23.25
C SER A 321 -1.24 9.25 -22.05
N THR A 322 -0.08 9.88 -22.25
CA THR A 322 0.73 10.44 -21.14
C THR A 322 -0.05 11.44 -20.28
N PRO A 323 -0.65 12.53 -20.80
CA PRO A 323 -1.39 13.47 -19.97
C PRO A 323 -2.64 12.84 -19.35
N VAL A 324 -3.34 11.96 -20.08
CA VAL A 324 -4.56 11.32 -19.60
C VAL A 324 -4.25 10.39 -18.42
N SER A 325 -3.23 9.52 -18.58
CA SER A 325 -2.84 8.60 -17.51
C SER A 325 -2.21 9.32 -16.33
N TRP A 326 -1.41 10.37 -16.57
CA TRP A 326 -0.89 11.19 -15.49
C TRP A 326 -2.00 11.81 -14.64
N TYR A 327 -2.99 12.42 -15.30
CA TYR A 327 -4.13 13.04 -14.63
C TYR A 327 -4.95 12.00 -13.82
N ALA A 328 -5.30 10.88 -14.45
CA ALA A 328 -6.08 9.82 -13.82
C ALA A 328 -5.34 9.22 -12.61
N MET A 329 -4.04 8.96 -12.74
CA MET A 329 -3.24 8.39 -11.66
C MET A 329 -2.97 9.41 -10.54
N ASN A 330 -2.79 10.68 -10.87
CA ASN A 330 -2.67 11.73 -9.86
C ASN A 330 -3.96 11.87 -9.03
N LEU A 331 -5.12 11.78 -9.67
CA LEU A 331 -6.41 11.81 -8.97
C LEU A 331 -6.57 10.57 -8.05
N TRP A 332 -6.14 9.39 -8.48
CA TRP A 332 -6.18 8.19 -7.65
C TRP A 332 -5.22 8.28 -6.46
N LEU A 333 -4.02 8.80 -6.66
CA LEU A 333 -3.03 8.98 -5.59
C LEU A 333 -3.50 9.96 -4.51
N GLN A 334 -4.35 10.93 -4.82
CA GLN A 334 -4.92 11.86 -3.82
C GLN A 334 -5.74 11.16 -2.72
N GLY A 335 -6.14 9.90 -2.92
CA GLY A 335 -6.77 9.08 -1.89
C GLY A 335 -5.81 8.53 -0.83
N PHE A 336 -4.51 8.83 -0.91
CA PHE A 336 -3.50 8.36 0.03
C PHE A 336 -2.82 9.55 0.71
N ALA A 337 -2.60 9.46 2.03
CA ALA A 337 -1.81 10.46 2.75
C ALA A 337 -0.32 10.39 2.35
N TYR A 338 0.18 9.18 2.11
CA TYR A 338 1.54 8.92 1.67
C TYR A 338 1.53 8.50 0.20
N GLN A 339 2.06 9.35 -0.67
CA GLN A 339 1.96 9.21 -2.12
C GLN A 339 3.34 9.08 -2.76
N VAL A 340 3.45 8.19 -3.76
CA VAL A 340 4.61 8.20 -4.65
C VAL A 340 4.52 9.37 -5.63
N SER A 341 5.64 10.01 -5.91
CA SER A 341 5.72 11.00 -7.00
C SER A 341 5.68 10.29 -8.35
N ILE A 342 4.80 10.72 -9.24
CA ILE A 342 4.71 10.18 -10.60
C ILE A 342 5.94 10.62 -11.39
N GLN A 343 6.85 9.67 -11.63
CA GLN A 343 8.10 9.92 -12.34
C GLN A 343 7.88 9.88 -13.87
N TRP A 344 8.50 10.79 -14.59
CA TRP A 344 8.39 10.88 -16.07
C TRP A 344 8.87 9.62 -16.80
N TRP A 345 9.84 8.91 -16.26
CA TRP A 345 10.38 7.68 -16.86
C TRP A 345 9.38 6.52 -16.92
N VAL A 346 8.33 6.54 -16.09
CA VAL A 346 7.24 5.55 -16.14
C VAL A 346 6.57 5.57 -17.52
N PHE A 347 6.27 6.77 -18.03
CA PHE A 347 5.67 6.93 -19.35
C PHE A 347 6.64 6.57 -20.47
N LEU A 348 7.93 6.87 -20.27
CA LEU A 348 8.98 6.47 -21.21
C LEU A 348 9.07 4.95 -21.33
N ILE A 349 9.12 4.22 -20.20
CA ILE A 349 9.17 2.75 -20.20
C ILE A 349 7.91 2.16 -20.83
N ALA A 350 6.72 2.66 -20.48
CA ALA A 350 5.46 2.21 -21.05
C ALA A 350 5.43 2.44 -22.58
N GLY A 351 5.90 3.60 -23.04
CA GLY A 351 5.98 3.93 -24.46
C GLY A 351 6.99 3.07 -25.21
N VAL A 352 8.22 2.95 -24.71
CA VAL A 352 9.28 2.12 -25.31
C VAL A 352 8.86 0.64 -25.33
N GLY A 353 8.30 0.13 -24.23
CA GLY A 353 7.78 -1.23 -24.17
C GLY A 353 6.70 -1.50 -25.22
N SER A 354 5.78 -0.54 -25.39
CA SER A 354 4.74 -0.63 -26.43
C SER A 354 5.32 -0.61 -27.84
N ILE A 355 6.36 0.20 -28.08
CA ILE A 355 7.06 0.22 -29.39
C ILE A 355 7.74 -1.13 -29.64
N ILE A 356 8.40 -1.71 -28.65
CA ILE A 356 9.07 -3.01 -28.76
C ILE A 356 8.05 -4.10 -29.11
N VAL A 357 6.94 -4.18 -28.39
CA VAL A 357 5.86 -5.15 -28.65
C VAL A 357 5.30 -4.96 -30.06
N ALA A 358 5.06 -3.72 -30.49
CA ALA A 358 4.57 -3.42 -31.81
C ALA A 358 5.57 -3.83 -32.91
N LEU A 359 6.86 -3.51 -32.73
CA LEU A 359 7.91 -3.89 -33.67
C LEU A 359 8.05 -5.41 -33.81
N MET A 360 7.95 -6.16 -32.68
CA MET A 360 7.95 -7.62 -32.69
C MET A 360 6.76 -8.15 -33.54
N THR A 361 5.55 -7.61 -33.28
CA THR A 361 4.32 -7.99 -33.99
C THR A 361 4.40 -7.72 -35.49
N ILE A 362 4.88 -6.52 -35.88
CA ILE A 362 5.00 -6.10 -37.28
C ILE A 362 6.10 -6.90 -37.96
N SER A 363 7.25 -7.11 -37.32
CA SER A 363 8.38 -7.84 -37.90
C SER A 363 7.99 -9.25 -38.28
N PHE A 364 7.22 -9.94 -37.44
CA PHE A 364 6.70 -11.28 -37.75
C PHE A 364 5.94 -11.30 -39.09
N GLN A 365 5.03 -10.36 -39.30
CA GLN A 365 4.23 -10.28 -40.51
C GLN A 365 5.02 -9.74 -41.71
N SER A 366 5.91 -8.76 -41.48
CA SER A 366 6.73 -8.16 -42.54
C SER A 366 7.77 -9.14 -43.10
N ILE A 367 8.36 -9.98 -42.22
CA ILE A 367 9.28 -11.05 -42.66
C ILE A 367 8.53 -12.07 -43.55
N LYS A 368 7.31 -12.47 -43.10
CA LYS A 368 6.47 -13.37 -43.90
C LYS A 368 6.16 -12.79 -45.29
N ALA A 369 5.81 -11.50 -45.37
CA ALA A 369 5.57 -10.81 -46.63
C ALA A 369 6.84 -10.69 -47.51
N ALA A 370 7.99 -10.38 -46.89
CA ALA A 370 9.28 -10.26 -47.58
C ALA A 370 9.83 -11.60 -48.12
N LEU A 371 9.45 -12.72 -47.52
CA LEU A 371 9.83 -14.07 -47.97
C LEU A 371 8.95 -14.61 -49.08
N MET A 372 7.84 -13.95 -49.46
CA MET A 372 6.98 -14.35 -50.57
C MET A 372 7.74 -14.30 -51.89
N ASN A 373 7.41 -15.22 -52.80
CA ASN A 373 8.05 -15.31 -54.09
C ASN A 373 7.68 -14.09 -54.96
N PRO A 374 8.68 -13.27 -55.41
CA PRO A 374 8.43 -12.03 -56.18
C PRO A 374 7.69 -12.28 -57.51
N VAL A 375 7.88 -13.44 -58.15
CA VAL A 375 7.19 -13.81 -59.38
C VAL A 375 5.67 -13.95 -59.19
N LYS A 376 5.24 -14.49 -58.05
CA LYS A 376 3.81 -14.57 -57.70
C LYS A 376 3.21 -13.20 -57.39
N SER A 377 4.00 -12.31 -56.78
CA SER A 377 3.57 -10.96 -56.40
C SER A 377 3.33 -10.03 -57.60
N LEU A 378 3.98 -10.30 -58.74
CA LEU A 378 3.84 -9.52 -59.97
C LEU A 378 2.78 -10.07 -60.93
N LYS A 379 2.35 -11.35 -60.74
CA LYS A 379 1.35 -12.03 -61.59
C LYS A 379 -0.10 -11.97 -61.04
N SER A 380 -0.32 -11.42 -59.83
CA SER A 380 -1.68 -11.26 -59.30
C SER A 380 -2.36 -10.05 -59.95
N GLU A 381 -3.21 -10.25 -60.91
CA GLU A 381 -4.24 -9.32 -61.35
C GLU A 381 -5.34 -9.19 -60.31
#